data_399d1f46376f6e64abbe53fd17177b08
#
_entry.id   399d1f46376f6e64abbe53fd17177b08
#
_cell.length_a   1.000
_cell.length_b   1.000
_cell.length_c   1.000
_cell.angle_alpha   90.00
_cell.angle_beta   90.00
_cell.angle_gamma   90.00
#
_symmetry.space_group_name_H-M   'P 1'
#
loop_
_entity.id
_entity.type
_entity.pdbx_description
1 polymer ?
#
loop_
_entity_poly.entity_id
_entity_poly.type
_entity_poly.pdbx_seq_one_letter_code
_entity_poly.pdbx_strand_id
1 'polypeptide(L)'
;MKSKHLFSLASVAMFVVVIAFGVRIYRVGDSARKEKAHWKKLDRILSEANFEGSYLLAKDGKILISSGRGDLSYDNKKVSDEKSRSTDPENDPNKIGRESTVAINSLTKQFTGVAIYQLANEGKLSLDATIGTYLSDCPYGDRITLKQLLEMKSGLPDYALEQALRDKYGDAIYSGMDPASLRADVMALTLKETPGEKFEYTNTNYFLLGLIIEKVSGESYENYITAHLLKPIGMRHTGFDWNLAAVRPFDPSKQGDGREFSHVFTFSAGEMTSTVLDLYQWQKYLYGGGFPGIVPQELFTDGGYHMGLNEKDGVFRHAGATHLYRSNMLYDTKTGDQVILLGRSPESDLNELTTELKEWIDELETAH
;
A
#
# COMPACT_ATOMS: atom_id res chain seq x y z
N MET A 1 -33.46 -8.05 -76.82
CA MET A 1 -32.40 -8.76 -76.05
C MET A 1 -31.53 -7.74 -75.34
N LYS A 2 -31.87 -7.21 -74.19
CA LYS A 2 -31.01 -6.48 -73.26
C LYS A 2 -31.75 -6.33 -71.94
N SER A 3 -31.80 -7.37 -71.10
CA SER A 3 -32.30 -7.29 -69.76
C SER A 3 -31.98 -8.53 -68.91
N LYS A 4 -30.71 -8.90 -68.81
CA LYS A 4 -30.31 -10.05 -67.95
C LYS A 4 -29.03 -9.87 -67.13
N HIS A 5 -28.42 -8.67 -67.10
CA HIS A 5 -27.15 -8.49 -66.38
C HIS A 5 -27.15 -7.48 -65.23
N LEU A 6 -28.31 -6.92 -64.85
CA LEU A 6 -28.36 -5.95 -63.70
C LEU A 6 -28.70 -6.60 -62.34
N PHE A 7 -29.08 -7.87 -62.32
CA PHE A 7 -29.47 -8.55 -61.05
C PHE A 7 -28.32 -9.18 -60.27
N SER A 8 -27.13 -9.32 -60.91
CA SER A 8 -26.00 -10.03 -60.28
C SER A 8 -25.13 -9.18 -59.34
N LEU A 9 -24.99 -7.89 -59.60
CA LEU A 9 -24.11 -7.01 -58.82
C LEU A 9 -24.75 -6.50 -57.51
N ALA A 10 -26.05 -6.27 -57.52
CA ALA A 10 -26.77 -5.85 -56.32
C ALA A 10 -26.90 -6.97 -55.28
N SER A 11 -27.05 -8.23 -55.73
CA SER A 11 -27.14 -9.38 -54.84
C SER A 11 -25.79 -9.74 -54.17
N VAL A 12 -24.67 -9.55 -54.88
CA VAL A 12 -23.32 -9.78 -54.33
C VAL A 12 -22.96 -8.69 -53.32
N ALA A 13 -23.29 -7.44 -53.62
CA ALA A 13 -23.07 -6.31 -52.66
C ALA A 13 -23.88 -6.45 -51.37
N MET A 14 -25.13 -6.91 -51.48
CA MET A 14 -25.97 -7.14 -50.27
C MET A 14 -25.49 -8.33 -49.44
N PHE A 15 -24.97 -9.39 -50.07
CA PHE A 15 -24.42 -10.55 -49.35
C PHE A 15 -23.10 -10.20 -48.64
N VAL A 16 -22.24 -9.37 -49.22
CA VAL A 16 -20.96 -8.92 -48.62
C VAL A 16 -21.25 -7.97 -47.46
N VAL A 17 -22.24 -7.10 -47.56
CA VAL A 17 -22.65 -6.18 -46.47
C VAL A 17 -23.26 -6.94 -45.27
N VAL A 18 -24.06 -7.99 -45.51
CA VAL A 18 -24.67 -8.81 -44.46
C VAL A 18 -23.60 -9.65 -43.74
N ILE A 19 -22.62 -10.19 -44.47
CA ILE A 19 -21.49 -10.92 -43.87
C ILE A 19 -20.62 -9.98 -43.03
N ALA A 20 -20.30 -8.78 -43.56
CA ALA A 20 -19.50 -7.79 -42.85
C ALA A 20 -20.23 -7.28 -41.56
N PHE A 21 -21.54 -7.08 -41.62
CA PHE A 21 -22.35 -6.69 -40.47
C PHE A 21 -22.50 -7.85 -39.46
N GLY A 22 -22.74 -9.06 -39.93
CA GLY A 22 -22.84 -10.26 -39.11
C GLY A 22 -21.55 -10.57 -38.34
N VAL A 23 -20.40 -10.46 -38.99
CA VAL A 23 -19.06 -10.62 -38.39
C VAL A 23 -18.80 -9.50 -37.35
N ARG A 24 -19.23 -8.26 -37.65
CA ARG A 24 -19.05 -7.15 -36.73
C ARG A 24 -19.94 -7.28 -35.47
N ILE A 25 -21.19 -7.69 -35.63
CA ILE A 25 -22.11 -7.97 -34.52
C ILE A 25 -21.61 -9.16 -33.69
N TYR A 26 -21.11 -10.21 -34.32
CA TYR A 26 -20.57 -11.39 -33.63
C TYR A 26 -19.31 -11.03 -32.82
N ARG A 27 -18.38 -10.25 -33.38
CA ARG A 27 -17.17 -9.79 -32.68
C ARG A 27 -17.50 -8.88 -31.49
N VAL A 28 -18.44 -7.96 -31.63
CA VAL A 28 -18.88 -7.08 -30.53
C VAL A 28 -19.56 -7.89 -29.41
N GLY A 29 -20.40 -8.86 -29.78
CA GLY A 29 -21.04 -9.74 -28.80
C GLY A 29 -20.06 -10.66 -28.05
N ASP A 30 -19.03 -11.16 -28.75
CA ASP A 30 -17.98 -12.01 -28.14
C ASP A 30 -17.07 -11.19 -27.23
N SER A 31 -16.69 -9.98 -27.62
CA SER A 31 -15.92 -9.05 -26.79
C SER A 31 -16.65 -8.70 -25.51
N ALA A 32 -17.92 -8.30 -25.59
CA ALA A 32 -18.72 -7.99 -24.40
C ALA A 32 -18.93 -9.20 -23.48
N ARG A 33 -19.01 -10.41 -24.04
CA ARG A 33 -19.11 -11.66 -23.27
C ARG A 33 -17.80 -11.97 -22.54
N LYS A 34 -16.66 -11.79 -23.21
CA LYS A 34 -15.32 -11.97 -22.61
C LYS A 34 -15.09 -10.96 -21.50
N GLU A 35 -15.40 -9.70 -21.74
CA GLU A 35 -15.31 -8.64 -20.74
C GLU A 35 -16.16 -8.95 -19.50
N LYS A 36 -17.42 -9.34 -19.68
CA LYS A 36 -18.29 -9.74 -18.57
C LYS A 36 -17.75 -10.96 -17.80
N ALA A 37 -17.14 -11.92 -18.49
CA ALA A 37 -16.53 -13.09 -17.86
C ALA A 37 -15.31 -12.69 -17.03
N HIS A 38 -14.50 -11.75 -17.52
CA HIS A 38 -13.32 -11.22 -16.86
C HIS A 38 -13.69 -10.51 -15.54
N TRP A 39 -14.68 -9.62 -15.54
CA TRP A 39 -15.18 -8.97 -14.33
C TRP A 39 -15.78 -9.96 -13.31
N LYS A 40 -16.46 -11.01 -13.77
CA LYS A 40 -16.92 -12.08 -12.89
C LYS A 40 -15.77 -12.86 -12.24
N LYS A 41 -14.64 -13.01 -12.95
CA LYS A 41 -13.43 -13.63 -12.39
C LYS A 41 -12.88 -12.78 -11.25
N LEU A 42 -12.78 -11.45 -11.41
CA LEU A 42 -12.36 -10.54 -10.35
C LEU A 42 -13.23 -10.68 -9.09
N ASP A 43 -14.55 -10.65 -9.27
CA ASP A 43 -15.47 -10.77 -8.12
C ASP A 43 -15.33 -12.12 -7.41
N ARG A 44 -15.07 -13.21 -8.15
CA ARG A 44 -14.78 -14.53 -7.58
C ARG A 44 -13.48 -14.53 -6.80
N ILE A 45 -12.37 -14.00 -7.35
CA ILE A 45 -11.06 -13.91 -6.67
C ILE A 45 -11.22 -13.19 -5.33
N LEU A 46 -11.84 -12.00 -5.33
CA LEU A 46 -12.06 -11.24 -4.11
C LEU A 46 -12.96 -11.95 -3.10
N SER A 47 -13.94 -12.75 -3.58
CA SER A 47 -14.85 -13.52 -2.71
C SER A 47 -14.18 -14.76 -2.11
N GLU A 48 -13.42 -15.50 -2.89
CA GLU A 48 -12.67 -16.69 -2.44
C GLU A 48 -11.61 -16.31 -1.41
N ALA A 49 -10.97 -15.14 -1.57
CA ALA A 49 -10.04 -14.57 -0.59
C ALA A 49 -10.73 -14.01 0.67
N ASN A 50 -12.05 -14.04 0.77
CA ASN A 50 -12.82 -13.37 1.84
C ASN A 50 -12.36 -11.93 2.08
N PHE A 51 -12.01 -11.21 1.00
CA PHE A 51 -11.48 -9.87 1.10
C PHE A 51 -12.57 -8.87 1.52
N GLU A 52 -12.30 -8.15 2.60
CA GLU A 52 -13.08 -7.00 3.03
C GLU A 52 -12.15 -5.80 3.18
N GLY A 53 -12.42 -4.74 2.45
CA GLY A 53 -11.54 -3.57 2.40
C GLY A 53 -11.70 -2.77 1.11
N SER A 54 -10.83 -1.80 0.92
CA SER A 54 -10.72 -1.01 -0.30
C SER A 54 -9.65 -1.60 -1.22
N TYR A 55 -9.87 -1.55 -2.53
CA TYR A 55 -8.91 -2.01 -3.51
C TYR A 55 -8.85 -1.11 -4.74
N LEU A 56 -7.68 -1.07 -5.37
CA LEU A 56 -7.44 -0.39 -6.63
C LEU A 56 -6.55 -1.26 -7.51
N LEU A 57 -6.99 -1.46 -8.75
CA LEU A 57 -6.24 -2.12 -9.81
C LEU A 57 -6.02 -1.14 -10.94
N ALA A 58 -4.78 -1.01 -11.40
CA ALA A 58 -4.43 -0.17 -12.53
C ALA A 58 -3.56 -0.94 -13.52
N LYS A 59 -3.70 -0.62 -14.80
CA LYS A 59 -2.91 -1.14 -15.92
C LYS A 59 -2.30 0.01 -16.70
N ASP A 60 -1.02 -0.11 -17.07
CA ASP A 60 -0.29 0.96 -17.78
C ASP A 60 -0.43 2.33 -17.09
N GLY A 61 -0.43 2.34 -15.75
CA GLY A 61 -0.62 3.54 -14.95
C GLY A 61 -2.03 4.16 -15.02
N LYS A 62 -3.04 3.44 -15.55
CA LYS A 62 -4.44 3.89 -15.62
C LYS A 62 -5.31 3.01 -14.74
N ILE A 63 -6.15 3.63 -13.91
CA ILE A 63 -7.09 2.91 -13.06
C ILE A 63 -8.06 2.10 -13.91
N LEU A 64 -8.09 0.78 -13.72
CA LEU A 64 -9.12 -0.11 -14.26
C LEU A 64 -10.35 -0.11 -13.36
N ILE A 65 -10.12 -0.24 -12.07
CA ILE A 65 -11.16 -0.22 -11.03
C ILE A 65 -10.58 0.28 -9.71
N SER A 66 -11.37 1.05 -8.97
CA SER A 66 -11.15 1.30 -7.54
C SER A 66 -12.49 1.23 -6.83
N SER A 67 -12.58 0.39 -5.81
CA SER A 67 -13.85 0.12 -5.10
C SER A 67 -13.58 -0.41 -3.69
N GLY A 68 -14.61 -0.87 -3.01
CA GLY A 68 -14.53 -1.53 -1.72
C GLY A 68 -15.52 -2.67 -1.55
N ARG A 69 -15.28 -3.51 -0.54
CA ARG A 69 -16.15 -4.62 -0.14
C ARG A 69 -16.33 -4.62 1.37
N GLY A 70 -17.53 -4.91 1.82
CA GLY A 70 -17.88 -4.98 3.24
C GLY A 70 -18.51 -3.70 3.77
N ASP A 71 -18.91 -3.73 5.04
CA ASP A 71 -19.54 -2.62 5.76
C ASP A 71 -18.50 -1.82 6.54
N LEU A 72 -18.69 -0.50 6.71
CA LEU A 72 -17.78 0.35 7.50
C LEU A 72 -17.77 -0.02 8.98
N SER A 73 -18.92 -0.44 9.54
CA SER A 73 -19.02 -0.88 10.93
C SER A 73 -19.35 -2.36 10.99
N TYR A 74 -18.71 -3.06 11.92
CA TYR A 74 -19.00 -4.48 12.22
C TYR A 74 -20.15 -4.64 13.22
N ASP A 75 -20.82 -3.57 13.62
CA ASP A 75 -21.88 -3.67 14.62
C ASP A 75 -23.06 -4.42 14.04
N ASN A 76 -23.30 -5.66 14.53
CA ASN A 76 -24.43 -6.54 14.20
C ASN A 76 -25.81 -5.97 14.59
N LYS A 77 -25.88 -4.74 15.04
CA LYS A 77 -27.12 -4.00 15.11
C LYS A 77 -27.52 -3.67 13.68
N LYS A 78 -28.35 -4.55 13.08
CA LYS A 78 -29.15 -4.23 11.91
C LYS A 78 -29.57 -2.77 12.01
N VAL A 79 -29.00 -1.93 11.13
CA VAL A 79 -29.59 -0.62 10.87
C VAL A 79 -30.96 -0.93 10.30
N SER A 80 -31.97 -0.78 11.16
CA SER A 80 -33.35 -1.21 10.94
C SER A 80 -34.12 -0.25 10.03
N ASP A 81 -33.44 0.50 9.18
CA ASP A 81 -34.07 1.38 8.21
C ASP A 81 -33.78 0.93 6.77
N GLU A 82 -34.60 -0.02 6.30
CA GLU A 82 -34.65 -0.46 4.91
C GLU A 82 -34.93 0.67 3.90
N LYS A 83 -35.17 1.91 4.35
CA LYS A 83 -35.57 3.03 3.47
C LYS A 83 -34.44 3.87 2.91
N SER A 84 -33.18 3.66 3.30
CA SER A 84 -32.05 4.45 2.79
C SER A 84 -30.97 3.62 2.06
N ARG A 85 -31.28 2.43 1.61
CA ARG A 85 -30.34 1.67 0.78
C ARG A 85 -30.22 2.33 -0.59
N SER A 86 -29.13 3.06 -0.81
CA SER A 86 -28.68 3.38 -2.15
C SER A 86 -28.47 2.06 -2.90
N THR A 87 -29.04 1.93 -4.09
CA THR A 87 -28.83 0.78 -4.98
C THR A 87 -27.44 0.81 -5.63
N ASP A 88 -26.69 1.88 -5.40
CA ASP A 88 -25.32 2.07 -5.83
C ASP A 88 -24.38 1.84 -4.64
N PRO A 89 -23.60 0.73 -4.59
CA PRO A 89 -22.68 0.44 -3.50
C PRO A 89 -21.60 1.54 -3.31
N GLU A 90 -21.26 2.29 -4.36
CA GLU A 90 -20.29 3.38 -4.29
C GLU A 90 -20.82 4.61 -3.53
N ASN A 91 -22.14 4.74 -3.36
CA ASN A 91 -22.79 5.87 -2.70
C ASN A 91 -23.48 5.49 -1.37
N ASP A 92 -23.28 4.27 -0.87
CA ASP A 92 -23.78 3.89 0.44
C ASP A 92 -22.78 4.32 1.53
N PRO A 93 -23.12 5.28 2.40
CA PRO A 93 -22.23 5.80 3.43
C PRO A 93 -21.86 4.76 4.49
N ASN A 94 -22.47 3.58 4.50
CA ASN A 94 -22.19 2.49 5.43
C ASN A 94 -21.29 1.42 4.82
N LYS A 95 -20.90 1.54 3.55
CA LYS A 95 -20.06 0.57 2.85
C LYS A 95 -18.63 1.07 2.73
N ILE A 96 -17.70 0.10 2.74
CA ILE A 96 -16.31 0.38 2.41
C ILE A 96 -16.23 0.73 0.92
N GLY A 97 -15.61 1.87 0.61
CA GLY A 97 -15.41 2.37 -0.75
C GLY A 97 -13.95 2.76 -0.99
N ARG A 98 -13.67 3.23 -2.20
CA ARG A 98 -12.34 3.68 -2.63
C ARG A 98 -11.77 4.86 -1.82
N GLU A 99 -12.64 5.65 -1.19
CA GLU A 99 -12.28 6.82 -0.37
C GLU A 99 -12.19 6.49 1.12
N SER A 100 -12.46 5.25 1.51
CA SER A 100 -12.37 4.83 2.89
C SER A 100 -10.92 4.81 3.36
N THR A 101 -10.64 5.52 4.45
CA THR A 101 -9.32 5.54 5.09
C THR A 101 -9.11 4.29 5.92
N VAL A 102 -7.91 3.71 5.83
CA VAL A 102 -7.49 2.51 6.53
C VAL A 102 -6.08 2.70 7.05
N ALA A 103 -5.75 2.10 8.20
CA ALA A 103 -4.37 2.03 8.67
C ALA A 103 -3.49 1.27 7.68
N ILE A 104 -2.43 1.92 7.19
CA ILE A 104 -1.55 1.32 6.17
C ILE A 104 -0.34 0.61 6.75
N ASN A 105 -0.17 0.70 8.07
CA ASN A 105 0.85 -0.02 8.81
C ASN A 105 2.26 0.15 8.20
N SER A 106 2.98 -0.94 7.96
CA SER A 106 4.34 -0.89 7.45
C SER A 106 4.51 -0.26 6.07
N LEU A 107 3.44 0.05 5.32
CA LEU A 107 3.57 0.89 4.12
C LEU A 107 4.06 2.30 4.48
N THR A 108 3.88 2.75 5.72
CA THR A 108 4.47 3.99 6.28
C THR A 108 5.97 4.09 6.03
N LYS A 109 6.68 2.95 6.05
CA LYS A 109 8.13 2.90 5.85
C LYS A 109 8.60 3.49 4.52
N GLN A 110 7.78 3.44 3.48
CA GLN A 110 8.10 4.06 2.19
C GLN A 110 8.22 5.58 2.32
N PHE A 111 7.32 6.20 3.07
CA PHE A 111 7.34 7.64 3.32
C PHE A 111 8.57 8.04 4.15
N THR A 112 8.87 7.27 5.19
CA THR A 112 10.09 7.44 5.99
C THR A 112 11.35 7.32 5.14
N GLY A 113 11.42 6.30 4.28
CA GLY A 113 12.57 6.08 3.40
C GLY A 113 12.76 7.23 2.41
N VAL A 114 11.69 7.68 1.76
CA VAL A 114 11.72 8.83 0.83
C VAL A 114 12.14 10.12 1.55
N ALA A 115 11.65 10.36 2.77
CA ALA A 115 12.06 11.52 3.58
C ALA A 115 13.56 11.53 3.88
N ILE A 116 14.15 10.38 4.21
CA ILE A 116 15.61 10.25 4.40
C ILE A 116 16.36 10.59 3.12
N TYR A 117 15.89 10.09 1.97
CA TYR A 117 16.50 10.40 0.68
C TYR A 117 16.37 11.88 0.29
N GLN A 118 15.24 12.52 0.59
CA GLN A 118 15.09 13.97 0.37
C GLN A 118 16.12 14.76 1.19
N LEU A 119 16.24 14.45 2.48
CA LEU A 119 17.23 15.12 3.35
C LEU A 119 18.66 14.84 2.88
N ALA A 120 18.96 13.66 2.33
CA ALA A 120 20.25 13.34 1.75
C ALA A 120 20.52 14.18 0.49
N ASN A 121 19.56 14.28 -0.41
CA ASN A 121 19.67 15.08 -1.64
C ASN A 121 19.80 16.58 -1.36
N GLU A 122 19.23 17.04 -0.25
CA GLU A 122 19.39 18.42 0.25
C GLU A 122 20.77 18.64 0.94
N GLY A 123 21.59 17.60 1.07
CA GLY A 123 22.90 17.67 1.75
C GLY A 123 22.81 17.81 3.27
N LYS A 124 21.63 17.59 3.86
CA LYS A 124 21.40 17.68 5.31
C LYS A 124 21.87 16.46 6.07
N LEU A 125 21.92 15.30 5.40
CA LEU A 125 22.44 14.06 5.95
C LEU A 125 23.19 13.25 4.87
N SER A 126 23.95 12.23 5.31
CA SER A 126 24.59 11.26 4.42
C SER A 126 24.11 9.85 4.75
N LEU A 127 23.77 9.04 3.75
CA LEU A 127 23.35 7.66 3.92
C LEU A 127 24.48 6.76 4.48
N ASP A 128 25.74 7.13 4.19
CA ASP A 128 26.92 6.43 4.68
C ASP A 128 27.37 6.90 6.07
N ALA A 129 26.79 7.99 6.58
CA ALA A 129 27.04 8.43 7.93
C ALA A 129 26.42 7.46 8.94
N THR A 130 27.06 7.33 10.09
CA THR A 130 26.57 6.50 11.19
C THR A 130 25.45 7.21 11.96
N ILE A 131 24.60 6.43 12.63
CA ILE A 131 23.49 6.93 13.46
C ILE A 131 23.98 7.97 14.49
N GLY A 132 25.15 7.71 15.11
CA GLY A 132 25.72 8.57 16.14
C GLY A 132 26.03 10.00 15.67
N THR A 133 26.16 10.20 14.35
CA THR A 133 26.28 11.54 13.77
C THR A 133 25.04 12.40 14.07
N TYR A 134 23.87 11.79 14.15
CA TYR A 134 22.58 12.47 14.32
C TYR A 134 21.95 12.21 15.69
N LEU A 135 22.14 11.00 16.24
CA LEU A 135 21.63 10.56 17.55
C LEU A 135 22.81 10.22 18.47
N SER A 136 23.43 11.24 19.05
CA SER A 136 24.64 11.12 19.90
C SER A 136 24.48 10.20 21.10
N ASP A 137 23.25 10.04 21.58
CA ASP A 137 22.96 9.25 22.78
C ASP A 137 22.72 7.76 22.48
N CYS A 138 22.83 7.35 21.19
CA CYS A 138 22.67 5.97 20.77
C CYS A 138 23.93 5.16 21.05
N PRO A 139 23.91 4.13 21.93
CA PRO A 139 25.11 3.40 22.36
C PRO A 139 25.86 2.65 21.23
N TYR A 140 25.14 2.31 20.15
CA TYR A 140 25.69 1.64 18.97
C TYR A 140 25.80 2.61 17.76
N GLY A 141 25.69 3.92 18.03
CA GLY A 141 25.60 4.94 17.00
C GLY A 141 26.71 4.91 15.98
N ASP A 142 27.97 4.61 16.39
CA ASP A 142 29.14 4.57 15.50
C ASP A 142 29.23 3.30 14.64
N ARG A 143 28.34 2.33 14.84
CA ARG A 143 28.42 1.00 14.24
C ARG A 143 27.46 0.77 13.10
N ILE A 144 26.40 1.56 12.99
CA ILE A 144 25.30 1.38 12.04
C ILE A 144 25.17 2.63 11.17
N THR A 145 25.17 2.46 9.86
CA THR A 145 24.90 3.56 8.92
C THR A 145 23.40 3.71 8.64
N LEU A 146 22.99 4.89 8.14
CA LEU A 146 21.61 5.12 7.71
C LEU A 146 21.21 4.16 6.57
N LYS A 147 22.15 3.86 5.66
CA LYS A 147 21.96 2.87 4.60
C LYS A 147 21.61 1.49 5.15
N GLN A 148 22.30 1.04 6.18
CA GLN A 148 22.03 -0.26 6.82
C GLN A 148 20.64 -0.30 7.50
N LEU A 149 20.17 0.84 8.04
CA LEU A 149 18.79 0.94 8.56
C LEU A 149 17.76 0.79 7.42
N LEU A 150 17.95 1.52 6.31
CA LEU A 150 17.07 1.46 5.13
C LEU A 150 17.00 0.05 4.52
N GLU A 151 18.11 -0.69 4.57
CA GLU A 151 18.25 -2.04 4.01
C GLU A 151 17.88 -3.16 4.99
N MET A 152 17.39 -2.86 6.20
CA MET A 152 17.11 -3.86 7.24
C MET A 152 18.35 -4.72 7.62
N LYS A 153 19.53 -4.08 7.66
CA LYS A 153 20.82 -4.73 7.98
C LYS A 153 21.50 -4.14 9.21
N SER A 154 20.74 -3.60 10.16
CA SER A 154 21.29 -2.97 11.35
C SER A 154 21.83 -3.95 12.40
N GLY A 155 21.33 -5.18 12.42
CA GLY A 155 21.58 -6.14 13.50
C GLY A 155 20.83 -5.83 14.81
N LEU A 156 19.89 -4.87 14.80
CA LEU A 156 19.05 -4.53 15.95
C LEU A 156 17.83 -5.46 16.04
N PRO A 157 17.39 -5.83 17.25
CA PRO A 157 16.14 -6.55 17.45
C PRO A 157 14.94 -5.64 17.11
N ASP A 158 13.78 -6.26 16.88
CA ASP A 158 12.52 -5.53 16.71
C ASP A 158 11.96 -5.13 18.07
N TYR A 159 11.95 -3.82 18.38
CA TYR A 159 11.42 -3.30 19.64
C TYR A 159 9.98 -3.74 19.91
N ALA A 160 9.18 -3.89 18.84
CA ALA A 160 7.79 -4.30 18.96
C ALA A 160 7.61 -5.77 19.40
N LEU A 161 8.66 -6.59 19.25
CA LEU A 161 8.69 -8.01 19.65
C LEU A 161 9.49 -8.23 20.94
N GLU A 162 10.24 -7.23 21.45
CA GLU A 162 11.05 -7.38 22.66
C GLU A 162 10.14 -7.51 23.89
N GLN A 163 10.23 -8.69 24.53
CA GLN A 163 9.39 -9.04 25.69
C GLN A 163 9.57 -8.05 26.84
N ALA A 164 10.79 -7.59 27.10
CA ALA A 164 11.08 -6.63 28.15
C ALA A 164 10.34 -5.29 27.97
N LEU A 165 10.18 -4.82 26.71
CA LEU A 165 9.42 -3.61 26.41
C LEU A 165 7.92 -3.85 26.52
N ARG A 166 7.45 -5.02 26.09
CA ARG A 166 6.06 -5.43 26.26
C ARG A 166 5.66 -5.52 27.73
N ASP A 167 6.51 -6.10 28.56
CA ASP A 167 6.28 -6.21 30.01
C ASP A 167 6.32 -4.84 30.68
N LYS A 168 7.25 -3.97 30.26
CA LYS A 168 7.38 -2.60 30.80
C LYS A 168 6.17 -1.74 30.51
N TYR A 169 5.68 -1.76 29.28
CA TYR A 169 4.62 -0.86 28.82
C TYR A 169 3.21 -1.45 28.92
N GLY A 170 3.08 -2.78 28.91
CA GLY A 170 1.79 -3.45 29.04
C GLY A 170 0.72 -2.85 28.12
N ASP A 171 -0.41 -2.46 28.69
CA ASP A 171 -1.54 -1.89 27.95
C ASP A 171 -1.25 -0.51 27.31
N ALA A 172 -0.21 0.19 27.77
CA ALA A 172 0.15 1.49 27.21
C ALA A 172 0.58 1.41 25.73
N ILE A 173 1.03 0.25 25.27
CA ILE A 173 1.35 0.04 23.84
C ILE A 173 0.13 0.23 22.93
N TYR A 174 -1.08 0.11 23.48
CA TYR A 174 -2.36 0.30 22.78
C TYR A 174 -3.03 1.64 23.12
N SER A 175 -2.97 2.07 24.37
CA SER A 175 -3.66 3.27 24.85
C SER A 175 -2.85 4.55 24.75
N GLY A 176 -1.56 4.45 24.46
CA GLY A 176 -0.61 5.55 24.41
C GLY A 176 0.36 5.55 25.58
N MET A 177 1.58 5.96 25.31
CA MET A 177 2.69 6.01 26.26
C MET A 177 3.48 7.30 26.11
N ASP A 178 4.38 7.58 27.04
CA ASP A 178 5.30 8.71 26.90
C ASP A 178 6.28 8.47 25.76
N PRO A 179 6.29 9.32 24.70
CA PRO A 179 7.18 9.16 23.55
C PRO A 179 8.66 9.20 23.92
N ALA A 180 9.04 10.03 24.90
CA ALA A 180 10.44 10.17 25.30
C ALA A 180 10.97 8.89 25.96
N SER A 181 10.15 8.23 26.79
CA SER A 181 10.49 6.95 27.41
C SER A 181 10.67 5.85 26.37
N LEU A 182 9.75 5.73 25.41
CA LEU A 182 9.88 4.73 24.34
C LEU A 182 11.13 4.98 23.47
N ARG A 183 11.40 6.25 23.11
CA ARG A 183 12.60 6.63 22.33
C ARG A 183 13.88 6.22 23.05
N ALA A 184 13.97 6.50 24.35
CA ALA A 184 15.14 6.12 25.16
C ALA A 184 15.33 4.59 25.18
N ASP A 185 14.25 3.83 25.39
CA ASP A 185 14.31 2.38 25.43
C ASP A 185 14.68 1.75 24.08
N VAL A 186 14.12 2.27 22.97
CA VAL A 186 14.47 1.80 21.62
C VAL A 186 15.94 2.08 21.29
N MET A 187 16.45 3.25 21.65
CA MET A 187 17.86 3.58 21.48
C MET A 187 18.79 2.75 22.38
N ALA A 188 18.31 2.24 23.51
CA ALA A 188 19.08 1.42 24.43
C ALA A 188 19.11 -0.08 24.07
N LEU A 189 18.42 -0.51 22.99
CA LEU A 189 18.42 -1.91 22.55
C LEU A 189 19.84 -2.38 22.23
N THR A 190 20.11 -3.66 22.53
CA THR A 190 21.42 -4.25 22.27
C THR A 190 21.46 -4.93 20.90
N LEU A 191 22.54 -4.74 20.16
CA LEU A 191 22.80 -5.44 18.89
C LEU A 191 22.79 -6.96 19.10
N LYS A 192 22.06 -7.67 18.25
CA LYS A 192 22.01 -9.13 18.20
C LYS A 192 22.95 -9.70 17.12
N GLU A 193 23.18 -8.93 16.05
CA GLU A 193 24.00 -9.32 14.91
C GLU A 193 24.97 -8.20 14.55
N THR A 194 26.01 -8.54 13.77
CA THR A 194 26.93 -7.54 13.23
C THR A 194 26.24 -6.70 12.15
N PRO A 195 26.26 -5.35 12.26
CA PRO A 195 25.67 -4.49 11.24
C PRO A 195 26.23 -4.75 9.84
N GLY A 196 25.35 -4.88 8.86
CA GLY A 196 25.68 -5.13 7.45
C GLY A 196 25.72 -6.60 7.04
N GLU A 197 25.82 -7.55 7.96
CA GLU A 197 26.00 -8.98 7.61
C GLU A 197 24.69 -9.66 7.18
N LYS A 198 23.59 -9.39 7.89
CA LYS A 198 22.32 -10.10 7.65
C LYS A 198 21.17 -9.14 7.41
N PHE A 199 20.27 -9.54 6.52
CA PHE A 199 18.95 -8.97 6.44
C PHE A 199 18.09 -9.52 7.58
N GLU A 200 17.51 -8.63 8.38
CA GLU A 200 16.51 -8.94 9.39
C GLU A 200 15.50 -7.81 9.46
N TYR A 201 14.25 -8.10 9.07
CA TYR A 201 13.19 -7.11 9.12
C TYR A 201 12.92 -6.70 10.57
N THR A 202 13.05 -5.40 10.86
CA THR A 202 12.81 -4.85 12.20
C THR A 202 12.19 -3.45 12.12
N ASN A 203 11.16 -3.21 12.93
CA ASN A 203 10.56 -1.89 13.05
C ASN A 203 11.52 -0.87 13.67
N THR A 204 12.48 -1.32 14.47
CA THR A 204 13.50 -0.49 15.12
C THR A 204 14.26 0.38 14.12
N ASN A 205 14.57 -0.17 12.93
CA ASN A 205 15.28 0.58 11.90
C ASN A 205 14.54 1.83 11.48
N TYR A 206 13.26 1.69 11.17
CA TYR A 206 12.45 2.80 10.69
C TYR A 206 12.02 3.74 11.81
N PHE A 207 11.89 3.25 13.03
CA PHE A 207 11.73 4.08 14.21
C PHE A 207 12.92 5.04 14.36
N LEU A 208 14.15 4.54 14.28
CA LEU A 208 15.37 5.36 14.36
C LEU A 208 15.48 6.34 13.18
N LEU A 209 15.10 5.94 11.96
CA LEU A 209 15.07 6.85 10.82
C LEU A 209 14.09 8.01 11.04
N GLY A 210 12.94 7.76 11.68
CA GLY A 210 12.01 8.81 12.08
C GLY A 210 12.62 9.80 13.05
N LEU A 211 13.34 9.32 14.08
CA LEU A 211 14.05 10.20 15.02
C LEU A 211 15.13 11.05 14.31
N ILE A 212 15.81 10.47 13.32
CA ILE A 212 16.82 11.20 12.52
C ILE A 212 16.14 12.27 11.66
N ILE A 213 14.97 11.98 11.05
CA ILE A 213 14.20 13.00 10.33
C ILE A 213 13.87 14.18 11.25
N GLU A 214 13.34 13.94 12.45
CA GLU A 214 13.03 14.98 13.43
C GLU A 214 14.30 15.79 13.82
N LYS A 215 15.39 15.08 14.08
CA LYS A 215 16.65 15.70 14.50
C LYS A 215 17.25 16.62 13.43
N VAL A 216 17.22 16.17 12.16
CA VAL A 216 17.88 16.86 11.04
C VAL A 216 17.00 17.96 10.48
N SER A 217 15.67 17.76 10.41
CA SER A 217 14.74 18.77 9.90
C SER A 217 14.39 19.85 10.93
N GLY A 218 14.40 19.50 12.22
CA GLY A 218 13.87 20.35 13.31
C GLY A 218 12.34 20.35 13.39
N GLU A 219 11.67 19.52 12.60
CA GLU A 219 10.21 19.35 12.58
C GLU A 219 9.84 18.03 13.24
N SER A 220 8.59 17.88 13.75
CA SER A 220 8.08 16.55 14.10
C SER A 220 7.98 15.69 12.85
N TYR A 221 8.10 14.36 13.01
CA TYR A 221 7.99 13.41 11.88
C TYR A 221 6.70 13.63 11.08
N GLU A 222 5.55 13.73 11.77
CA GLU A 222 4.25 13.96 11.15
C GLU A 222 4.21 15.27 10.34
N ASN A 223 4.77 16.37 10.89
CA ASN A 223 4.81 17.65 10.21
C ASN A 223 5.69 17.58 8.97
N TYR A 224 6.87 16.96 9.08
CA TYR A 224 7.78 16.79 7.94
C TYR A 224 7.12 16.00 6.81
N ILE A 225 6.60 14.83 7.09
CA ILE A 225 5.93 13.99 6.08
C ILE A 225 4.75 14.74 5.45
N THR A 226 3.92 15.38 6.27
CA THR A 226 2.76 16.13 5.77
C THR A 226 3.16 17.28 4.87
N ALA A 227 4.15 18.10 5.27
CA ALA A 227 4.54 19.28 4.54
C ALA A 227 5.33 18.96 3.27
N HIS A 228 6.25 17.99 3.34
CA HIS A 228 7.24 17.75 2.29
C HIS A 228 6.90 16.59 1.36
N LEU A 229 6.02 15.67 1.78
CA LEU A 229 5.60 14.54 0.95
C LEU A 229 4.11 14.59 0.58
N LEU A 230 3.20 14.65 1.56
CA LEU A 230 1.77 14.48 1.29
C LEU A 230 1.16 15.69 0.57
N LYS A 231 1.38 16.91 1.06
CA LYS A 231 0.83 18.13 0.46
C LYS A 231 1.29 18.36 -0.98
N PRO A 232 2.59 18.22 -1.34
CA PRO A 232 3.06 18.43 -2.71
C PRO A 232 2.42 17.47 -3.72
N ILE A 233 2.09 16.25 -3.30
CA ILE A 233 1.47 15.22 -4.15
C ILE A 233 -0.06 15.36 -4.17
N GLY A 234 -0.63 16.07 -3.19
CA GLY A 234 -2.09 16.22 -3.05
C GLY A 234 -2.77 15.03 -2.37
N MET A 235 -2.05 14.26 -1.54
CA MET A 235 -2.58 13.15 -0.75
C MET A 235 -3.35 13.68 0.46
N ARG A 236 -4.62 14.04 0.24
CA ARG A 236 -5.43 14.76 1.22
C ARG A 236 -6.10 13.87 2.27
N HIS A 237 -6.19 12.57 1.98
CA HIS A 237 -6.81 11.56 2.84
C HIS A 237 -5.76 10.61 3.45
N THR A 238 -4.49 11.06 3.44
CA THR A 238 -3.38 10.37 4.07
C THR A 238 -2.84 11.20 5.22
N GLY A 239 -2.58 10.56 6.36
CA GLY A 239 -2.09 11.27 7.54
C GLY A 239 -1.92 10.36 8.74
N PHE A 240 -1.99 10.95 9.93
CA PHE A 240 -1.63 10.32 11.20
C PHE A 240 -2.81 10.20 12.18
N ASP A 241 -3.97 10.68 11.80
CA ASP A 241 -5.17 10.60 12.64
C ASP A 241 -5.94 9.29 12.41
N TRP A 242 -5.72 8.33 13.28
CA TRP A 242 -6.41 7.03 13.24
C TRP A 242 -7.91 7.13 13.56
N ASN A 243 -8.36 8.24 14.18
CA ASN A 243 -9.79 8.48 14.36
C ASN A 243 -10.50 8.72 13.02
N LEU A 244 -9.75 9.12 11.99
CA LEU A 244 -10.23 9.25 10.61
C LEU A 244 -10.26 7.92 9.85
N ALA A 245 -9.73 6.82 10.42
CA ALA A 245 -9.86 5.51 9.81
C ALA A 245 -11.36 5.15 9.75
N ALA A 246 -11.95 5.31 8.58
CA ALA A 246 -13.37 5.08 8.36
C ALA A 246 -13.72 3.60 8.45
N VAL A 247 -12.77 2.73 8.10
CA VAL A 247 -12.94 1.28 8.15
C VAL A 247 -12.65 0.79 9.57
N ARG A 248 -13.70 0.42 10.30
CA ARG A 248 -13.54 -0.20 11.62
C ARG A 248 -13.00 -1.61 11.48
N PRO A 249 -12.13 -2.05 12.42
CA PRO A 249 -11.59 -3.40 12.39
C PRO A 249 -12.69 -4.46 12.48
N PHE A 250 -12.37 -5.65 12.00
CA PHE A 250 -13.19 -6.84 12.16
C PHE A 250 -13.38 -7.14 13.67
N ASP A 251 -14.50 -7.82 14.04
CA ASP A 251 -14.95 -8.05 15.42
C ASP A 251 -13.80 -8.18 16.44
N PRO A 252 -13.61 -7.17 17.29
CA PRO A 252 -12.51 -7.18 18.26
C PRO A 252 -12.57 -8.38 19.24
N SER A 253 -13.77 -8.97 19.45
CA SER A 253 -13.95 -10.10 20.37
C SER A 253 -13.38 -11.41 19.85
N LYS A 254 -13.09 -11.52 18.55
CA LYS A 254 -12.58 -12.73 17.90
C LYS A 254 -11.06 -12.79 17.74
N GLN A 255 -10.36 -11.69 18.02
CA GLN A 255 -8.93 -11.56 17.76
C GLN A 255 -8.19 -10.94 18.96
N GLY A 256 -7.98 -11.72 19.98
CA GLY A 256 -7.31 -11.25 21.20
C GLY A 256 -8.11 -10.19 21.92
N ASP A 257 -7.47 -9.12 22.36
CA ASP A 257 -8.13 -8.03 23.07
C ASP A 257 -8.73 -6.94 22.15
N GLY A 258 -8.63 -7.11 20.83
CA GLY A 258 -9.24 -6.22 19.84
C GLY A 258 -8.65 -4.81 19.79
N ARG A 259 -7.48 -4.60 20.38
CA ARG A 259 -6.82 -3.30 20.43
C ARG A 259 -5.78 -3.15 19.33
N GLU A 260 -5.67 -1.96 18.78
CA GLU A 260 -4.63 -1.58 17.84
C GLU A 260 -3.50 -0.85 18.54
N PHE A 261 -2.30 -0.95 18.03
CA PHE A 261 -1.14 -0.24 18.57
C PHE A 261 -1.35 1.27 18.53
N SER A 262 -0.85 1.96 19.55
CA SER A 262 -0.87 3.42 19.58
C SER A 262 0.07 4.04 18.55
N HIS A 263 -0.21 5.27 18.13
CA HIS A 263 0.66 6.04 17.23
C HIS A 263 2.08 6.13 17.74
N VAL A 264 2.23 6.42 19.04
CA VAL A 264 3.54 6.53 19.69
C VAL A 264 4.33 5.22 19.55
N PHE A 265 3.64 4.07 19.69
CA PHE A 265 4.30 2.77 19.60
C PHE A 265 4.70 2.44 18.17
N THR A 266 3.86 2.71 17.19
CA THR A 266 4.15 2.40 15.78
C THR A 266 5.03 3.42 15.10
N PHE A 267 4.90 4.70 15.46
CA PHE A 267 5.67 5.85 14.97
C PHE A 267 5.98 5.74 13.46
N SER A 268 7.10 6.21 13.02
CA SER A 268 7.56 6.22 11.62
C SER A 268 7.72 4.84 10.95
N ALA A 269 7.49 3.76 11.71
CA ALA A 269 7.47 2.40 11.20
C ALA A 269 6.08 1.93 10.76
N GLY A 270 4.98 2.61 11.19
CA GLY A 270 3.65 2.04 10.94
C GLY A 270 2.43 2.89 11.27
N GLU A 271 2.56 4.18 11.59
CA GLU A 271 1.47 4.96 12.17
C GLU A 271 0.48 5.62 11.18
N MET A 272 0.71 5.52 9.87
CA MET A 272 -0.09 6.28 8.91
C MET A 272 -1.41 5.58 8.54
N THR A 273 -2.39 6.40 8.15
CA THR A 273 -3.63 6.00 7.49
C THR A 273 -3.67 6.56 6.08
N SER A 274 -4.36 5.87 5.14
CA SER A 274 -4.48 6.33 3.76
C SER A 274 -5.71 5.74 3.07
N THR A 275 -5.94 6.15 1.81
CA THR A 275 -6.91 5.57 0.88
C THR A 275 -6.18 4.90 -0.29
N VAL A 276 -6.86 4.00 -1.01
CA VAL A 276 -6.27 3.39 -2.22
C VAL A 276 -5.99 4.42 -3.31
N LEU A 277 -6.76 5.53 -3.36
CA LEU A 277 -6.55 6.61 -4.32
C LEU A 277 -5.29 7.42 -4.01
N ASP A 278 -5.05 7.77 -2.76
CA ASP A 278 -3.85 8.48 -2.35
C ASP A 278 -2.60 7.61 -2.54
N LEU A 279 -2.68 6.32 -2.21
CA LEU A 279 -1.57 5.39 -2.44
C LEU A 279 -1.28 5.17 -3.94
N TYR A 280 -2.30 5.21 -4.80
CA TYR A 280 -2.10 5.23 -6.25
C TYR A 280 -1.33 6.48 -6.70
N GLN A 281 -1.68 7.66 -6.18
CA GLN A 281 -0.93 8.89 -6.45
C GLN A 281 0.50 8.80 -5.94
N TRP A 282 0.70 8.23 -4.74
CA TRP A 282 2.03 7.96 -4.19
C TRP A 282 2.90 7.15 -5.15
N GLN A 283 2.40 6.01 -5.62
CA GLN A 283 3.15 5.16 -6.56
C GLN A 283 3.44 5.89 -7.87
N LYS A 284 2.45 6.58 -8.44
CA LYS A 284 2.67 7.38 -9.65
C LYS A 284 3.76 8.42 -9.49
N TYR A 285 3.77 9.10 -8.35
CA TYR A 285 4.74 10.15 -8.09
C TYR A 285 6.13 9.55 -7.84
N LEU A 286 6.21 8.50 -7.03
CA LEU A 286 7.46 7.82 -6.68
C LEU A 286 8.16 7.19 -7.90
N TYR A 287 7.44 6.40 -8.68
CA TYR A 287 8.00 5.71 -9.85
C TYR A 287 8.03 6.58 -11.11
N GLY A 288 7.29 7.66 -11.15
CA GLY A 288 7.28 8.65 -12.22
C GLY A 288 8.36 9.73 -12.10
N GLY A 289 9.29 9.62 -11.16
CA GLY A 289 10.36 10.60 -10.97
C GLY A 289 9.92 11.92 -10.32
N GLY A 290 8.81 11.90 -9.59
CA GLY A 290 8.27 13.09 -8.91
C GLY A 290 9.13 13.58 -7.75
N PHE A 291 9.97 12.72 -7.16
CA PHE A 291 10.93 13.09 -6.14
C PHE A 291 12.32 13.28 -6.77
N PRO A 292 12.85 14.52 -6.88
CA PRO A 292 14.15 14.78 -7.48
C PRO A 292 15.27 13.93 -6.85
N GLY A 293 16.04 13.23 -7.68
CA GLY A 293 17.16 12.39 -7.24
C GLY A 293 16.75 11.09 -6.53
N ILE A 294 15.47 10.74 -6.51
CA ILE A 294 14.97 9.46 -5.98
C ILE A 294 14.36 8.66 -7.13
N VAL A 295 15.08 7.66 -7.59
CA VAL A 295 14.66 6.73 -8.64
C VAL A 295 14.72 5.32 -8.06
N PRO A 296 13.60 4.77 -7.55
CA PRO A 296 13.62 3.47 -6.87
C PRO A 296 14.29 2.38 -7.70
N GLN A 297 14.07 2.36 -9.01
CA GLN A 297 14.64 1.37 -9.93
C GLN A 297 16.18 1.36 -9.93
N GLU A 298 16.84 2.49 -9.61
CA GLU A 298 18.28 2.63 -9.56
C GLU A 298 18.88 2.29 -8.18
N LEU A 299 18.04 2.26 -7.14
CA LEU A 299 18.47 1.96 -5.78
C LEU A 299 18.60 0.46 -5.49
N PHE A 300 18.01 -0.39 -6.34
CA PHE A 300 17.97 -1.84 -6.19
C PHE A 300 18.80 -2.49 -7.31
N THR A 301 20.11 -2.58 -7.10
CA THR A 301 21.03 -3.16 -8.11
C THR A 301 20.93 -4.68 -8.19
N ASP A 302 20.59 -5.33 -7.08
CA ASP A 302 20.55 -6.79 -6.95
C ASP A 302 19.22 -7.31 -6.37
N GLY A 303 18.16 -6.48 -6.41
CA GLY A 303 16.90 -6.77 -5.73
C GLY A 303 16.98 -6.63 -4.21
N GLY A 304 15.97 -7.13 -3.51
CA GLY A 304 15.94 -7.18 -2.05
C GLY A 304 15.11 -6.07 -1.41
N TYR A 305 15.51 -5.61 -0.22
CA TYR A 305 14.78 -4.63 0.57
C TYR A 305 15.53 -3.30 0.71
N HIS A 306 14.87 -2.22 0.37
CA HIS A 306 15.41 -0.88 0.58
C HIS A 306 14.27 0.16 0.62
N MET A 307 14.43 1.20 1.40
CA MET A 307 13.50 2.36 1.43
C MET A 307 12.01 1.98 1.66
N GLY A 308 11.74 0.94 2.47
CA GLY A 308 10.35 0.48 2.69
C GLY A 308 9.74 -0.29 1.52
N LEU A 309 10.55 -0.85 0.65
CA LEU A 309 10.15 -1.60 -0.54
C LEU A 309 10.93 -2.91 -0.64
N ASN A 310 10.27 -3.96 -1.11
CA ASN A 310 10.91 -5.17 -1.63
C ASN A 310 10.87 -5.10 -3.15
N GLU A 311 12.00 -5.37 -3.79
CA GLU A 311 12.12 -5.44 -5.24
C GLU A 311 12.50 -6.84 -5.67
N LYS A 312 11.83 -7.34 -6.70
CA LYS A 312 12.22 -8.54 -7.42
C LYS A 312 11.75 -8.44 -8.88
N ASP A 313 12.69 -8.62 -9.81
CA ASP A 313 12.44 -8.68 -11.26
C ASP A 313 11.72 -7.44 -11.83
N GLY A 314 11.91 -6.26 -11.24
CA GLY A 314 11.26 -5.00 -11.60
C GLY A 314 9.88 -4.81 -10.95
N VAL A 315 9.48 -5.73 -10.08
CA VAL A 315 8.23 -5.62 -9.31
C VAL A 315 8.54 -5.18 -7.88
N PHE A 316 8.01 -4.03 -7.52
CA PHE A 316 8.13 -3.46 -6.18
C PHE A 316 6.89 -3.80 -5.35
N ARG A 317 7.11 -4.27 -4.14
CA ARG A 317 6.05 -4.67 -3.21
C ARG A 317 6.35 -4.23 -1.79
N HIS A 318 5.31 -3.98 -1.01
CA HIS A 318 5.37 -3.98 0.45
C HIS A 318 4.01 -4.33 1.04
N ALA A 319 4.05 -5.01 2.18
CA ALA A 319 2.85 -5.34 2.96
C ALA A 319 2.88 -4.61 4.30
N GLY A 320 1.70 -4.37 4.86
CA GLY A 320 1.52 -3.89 6.21
C GLY A 320 0.57 -4.80 6.98
N ALA A 321 0.86 -5.02 8.25
CA ALA A 321 0.05 -5.87 9.10
C ALA A 321 0.04 -5.37 10.54
N THR A 322 -1.15 -5.37 11.14
CA THR A 322 -1.36 -5.28 12.57
C THR A 322 -2.35 -6.36 13.01
N HIS A 323 -2.85 -6.28 14.24
CA HIS A 323 -3.89 -7.20 14.70
C HIS A 323 -5.21 -7.03 13.93
N LEU A 324 -5.50 -5.83 13.44
CA LEU A 324 -6.80 -5.45 12.92
C LEU A 324 -6.82 -5.15 11.42
N TYR A 325 -5.67 -4.78 10.84
CA TYR A 325 -5.58 -4.31 9.47
C TYR A 325 -4.49 -5.04 8.68
N ARG A 326 -4.72 -5.15 7.38
CA ARG A 326 -3.76 -5.62 6.39
C ARG A 326 -3.70 -4.63 5.25
N SER A 327 -2.52 -4.40 4.73
CA SER A 327 -2.33 -3.61 3.52
C SER A 327 -1.33 -4.29 2.60
N ASN A 328 -1.47 -4.10 1.31
CA ASN A 328 -0.50 -4.59 0.33
C ASN A 328 -0.46 -3.64 -0.87
N MET A 329 0.73 -3.40 -1.37
CA MET A 329 0.95 -2.62 -2.59
C MET A 329 1.92 -3.35 -3.51
N LEU A 330 1.60 -3.34 -4.80
CA LEU A 330 2.47 -3.80 -5.89
C LEU A 330 2.56 -2.73 -6.95
N TYR A 331 3.76 -2.51 -7.49
CA TYR A 331 4.02 -1.74 -8.69
C TYR A 331 4.96 -2.52 -9.61
N ASP A 332 4.55 -2.75 -10.85
CA ASP A 332 5.38 -3.37 -11.90
C ASP A 332 5.96 -2.27 -12.78
N THR A 333 7.28 -2.09 -12.73
CA THR A 333 7.96 -1.02 -13.51
C THR A 333 8.01 -1.28 -15.00
N LYS A 334 7.82 -2.52 -15.43
CA LYS A 334 7.84 -2.91 -16.85
C LYS A 334 6.53 -2.59 -17.55
N THR A 335 5.42 -2.73 -16.82
CA THR A 335 4.08 -2.55 -17.38
C THR A 335 3.36 -1.31 -16.84
N GLY A 336 3.82 -0.76 -15.70
CA GLY A 336 3.12 0.30 -14.99
C GLY A 336 1.87 -0.18 -14.25
N ASP A 337 1.70 -1.50 -14.09
CA ASP A 337 0.55 -2.07 -13.40
C ASP A 337 0.66 -1.87 -11.90
N GLN A 338 -0.49 -1.67 -11.27
CA GLN A 338 -0.57 -1.44 -9.83
C GLN A 338 -1.70 -2.28 -9.21
N VAL A 339 -1.41 -2.86 -8.05
CA VAL A 339 -2.40 -3.49 -7.17
C VAL A 339 -2.25 -2.86 -5.79
N ILE A 340 -3.34 -2.31 -5.26
CA ILE A 340 -3.38 -1.69 -3.93
C ILE A 340 -4.55 -2.27 -3.16
N LEU A 341 -4.26 -2.87 -2.02
CA LEU A 341 -5.25 -3.52 -1.15
C LEU A 341 -5.13 -2.95 0.26
N LEU A 342 -6.24 -2.49 0.81
CA LEU A 342 -6.37 -2.02 2.19
C LEU A 342 -7.49 -2.80 2.86
N GLY A 343 -7.14 -3.85 3.60
CA GLY A 343 -8.09 -4.79 4.19
C GLY A 343 -8.24 -4.61 5.70
N ARG A 344 -9.40 -5.02 6.21
CA ARG A 344 -9.70 -5.06 7.64
C ARG A 344 -9.68 -6.45 8.25
N SER A 345 -9.43 -7.49 7.44
CA SER A 345 -9.38 -8.88 7.92
C SER A 345 -7.93 -9.34 8.06
N PRO A 346 -7.51 -9.79 9.24
CA PRO A 346 -6.20 -10.38 9.43
C PRO A 346 -6.07 -11.79 8.86
N GLU A 347 -7.19 -12.44 8.51
CA GLU A 347 -7.22 -13.80 7.98
C GLU A 347 -6.92 -13.86 6.47
N SER A 348 -7.04 -12.73 5.75
CA SER A 348 -6.76 -12.67 4.32
C SER A 348 -5.26 -12.63 4.06
N ASP A 349 -4.74 -13.57 3.27
CA ASP A 349 -3.38 -13.46 2.72
C ASP A 349 -3.36 -12.49 1.55
N LEU A 350 -3.09 -11.21 1.87
CA LEU A 350 -3.04 -10.17 0.84
C LEU A 350 -1.85 -10.32 -0.12
N ASN A 351 -0.81 -11.11 0.20
CA ASN A 351 0.30 -11.35 -0.71
C ASN A 351 -0.14 -12.29 -1.84
N GLU A 352 -0.85 -13.37 -1.49
CA GLU A 352 -1.44 -14.29 -2.47
C GLU A 352 -2.47 -13.55 -3.33
N LEU A 353 -3.43 -12.87 -2.70
CA LEU A 353 -4.45 -12.09 -3.40
C LEU A 353 -3.84 -11.04 -4.35
N THR A 354 -2.79 -10.32 -3.92
CA THR A 354 -2.09 -9.35 -4.79
C THR A 354 -1.50 -10.01 -6.03
N THR A 355 -0.97 -11.23 -5.89
CA THR A 355 -0.41 -11.99 -7.00
C THR A 355 -1.50 -12.44 -7.97
N GLU A 356 -2.61 -13.00 -7.49
CA GLU A 356 -3.75 -13.39 -8.33
C GLU A 356 -4.37 -12.19 -9.07
N LEU A 357 -4.45 -11.03 -8.40
CA LEU A 357 -4.97 -9.82 -9.02
C LEU A 357 -4.02 -9.26 -10.08
N LYS A 358 -2.69 -9.39 -9.90
CA LYS A 358 -1.73 -9.03 -10.96
C LYS A 358 -1.88 -9.97 -12.16
N GLU A 359 -2.03 -11.27 -11.96
CA GLU A 359 -2.31 -12.24 -13.02
C GLU A 359 -3.63 -11.91 -13.74
N TRP A 360 -4.66 -11.50 -13.01
CA TRP A 360 -5.91 -11.04 -13.57
C TRP A 360 -5.73 -9.80 -14.47
N ILE A 361 -4.86 -8.84 -14.09
CA ILE A 361 -4.51 -7.68 -14.94
C ILE A 361 -3.79 -8.15 -16.21
N ASP A 362 -2.86 -9.10 -16.10
CA ASP A 362 -2.07 -9.61 -17.22
C ASP A 362 -2.94 -10.32 -18.26
N GLU A 363 -3.96 -11.04 -17.84
CA GLU A 363 -4.92 -11.70 -18.75
C GLU A 363 -5.70 -10.72 -19.64
N LEU A 364 -5.83 -9.44 -19.24
CA LEU A 364 -6.44 -8.41 -20.10
C LEU A 364 -5.65 -8.14 -21.37
N GLU A 365 -4.33 -8.41 -21.39
CA GLU A 365 -3.49 -8.21 -22.57
C GLU A 365 -3.71 -9.26 -23.65
N THR A 366 -4.03 -10.47 -23.25
CA THR A 366 -4.20 -11.60 -24.17
C THR A 366 -5.57 -11.62 -24.87
N ALA A 367 -6.47 -10.71 -24.49
CA ALA A 367 -7.84 -10.65 -25.00
C ALA A 367 -8.05 -9.63 -26.13
N HIS A 368 -7.04 -8.84 -26.48
CA HIS A 368 -7.03 -7.88 -27.59
C HIS A 368 -6.12 -8.33 -28.73
#